data_f8e9b25424ae1bf17aaf91f0dac85b96
#
_entry.id   f8e9b25424ae1bf17aaf91f0dac85b96
#
_cell.length_a   1.000
_cell.length_b   1.000
_cell.length_c   1.000
_cell.angle_alpha   90.00
_cell.angle_beta   90.00
_cell.angle_gamma   90.00
#
_symmetry.space_group_name_H-M   'P 1'
#
loop_
_entity.id
_entity.type
_entity.pdbx_description
1 polymer ?
#
loop_
_entity_poly.entity_id
_entity_poly.type
_entity_poly.pdbx_seq_one_letter_code
_entity_poly.pdbx_strand_id
1 'polypeptide(L)'
;MNEYAPDYWQVIRIITPTEDIYKLFSSWVGGYANGDSWRLNSGITGIKKVEKVLQMTHGPKTVTIAYEVTGHSGSVYTVPARENCYRTTAYTGSVLARMIEKSEYEIQVMPFDTNWENIIE
;
A
#
# COMPACT_ATOMS: atom_id res chain seq x y z
N MET A 1 3.07 8.60 -17.30
CA MET A 1 3.23 8.12 -15.91
C MET A 1 1.91 8.21 -15.19
N ASN A 2 1.47 7.13 -14.55
CA ASN A 2 0.22 7.11 -13.84
C ASN A 2 0.44 7.36 -12.35
N GLU A 3 -0.39 8.23 -11.79
CA GLU A 3 -0.35 8.55 -10.38
C GLU A 3 -1.69 8.23 -9.75
N TYR A 4 -1.66 7.62 -8.56
CA TYR A 4 -2.85 7.18 -7.85
C TYR A 4 -2.78 7.61 -6.39
N ALA A 5 -3.94 7.90 -5.80
CA ALA A 5 -4.07 8.26 -4.40
C ALA A 5 -5.22 7.45 -3.78
N PRO A 6 -4.98 6.18 -3.42
CA PRO A 6 -6.02 5.34 -2.86
C PRO A 6 -6.47 5.80 -1.47
N ASP A 7 -7.69 5.45 -1.10
CA ASP A 7 -8.23 5.72 0.24
C ASP A 7 -7.62 4.78 1.27
N TYR A 8 -7.44 3.51 0.89
CA TYR A 8 -6.88 2.47 1.76
C TYR A 8 -5.84 1.68 1.00
N TRP A 9 -4.91 1.08 1.74
CA TRP A 9 -3.81 0.33 1.13
C TRP A 9 -3.32 -0.78 2.04
N GLN A 10 -2.75 -1.81 1.43
CA GLN A 10 -2.00 -2.83 2.14
C GLN A 10 -0.87 -3.29 1.24
N VAL A 11 0.21 -3.76 1.83
CA VAL A 11 1.32 -4.37 1.10
C VAL A 11 1.26 -5.86 1.31
N ILE A 12 1.34 -6.61 0.23
CA ILE A 12 1.41 -8.07 0.29
C ILE A 12 2.79 -8.53 -0.12
N ARG A 13 3.22 -9.60 0.53
CA ARG A 13 4.47 -10.29 0.24
C ARG A 13 4.13 -11.63 -0.38
N ILE A 14 4.57 -11.86 -1.60
CA ILE A 14 4.38 -13.12 -2.33
C ILE A 14 5.69 -13.87 -2.23
N ILE A 15 5.64 -15.03 -1.58
CA ILE A 15 6.84 -15.84 -1.31
C ILE A 15 6.96 -16.90 -2.40
N THR A 16 7.95 -16.74 -3.28
CA THR A 16 8.23 -17.70 -4.34
C THR A 16 9.49 -18.49 -4.00
N PRO A 17 9.76 -19.60 -4.71
CA PRO A 17 10.98 -20.38 -4.44
C PRO A 17 12.29 -19.62 -4.64
N THR A 18 12.29 -18.57 -5.46
CA THR A 18 13.50 -17.85 -5.83
C THR A 18 13.57 -16.46 -5.20
N GLU A 19 12.44 -15.83 -4.86
CA GLU A 19 12.43 -14.47 -4.35
C GLU A 19 11.12 -14.15 -3.66
N ASP A 20 11.13 -13.06 -2.90
CA ASP A 20 9.92 -12.48 -2.35
C ASP A 20 9.54 -11.26 -3.20
N ILE A 21 8.28 -11.21 -3.59
CA ILE A 21 7.75 -10.11 -4.40
C ILE A 21 6.79 -9.31 -3.54
N TYR A 22 7.00 -8.01 -3.46
CA TYR A 22 6.11 -7.11 -2.72
C TYR A 22 5.23 -6.36 -3.70
N LYS A 23 3.93 -6.34 -3.42
CA LYS A 23 2.96 -5.60 -4.24
C LYS A 23 2.06 -4.77 -3.36
N LEU A 24 1.61 -3.66 -3.91
CA LEU A 24 0.66 -2.76 -3.25
C LEU A 24 -0.75 -3.11 -3.69
N PHE A 25 -1.60 -3.39 -2.70
CA PHE A 25 -3.03 -3.56 -2.92
C PHE A 25 -3.73 -2.29 -2.47
N SER A 26 -4.31 -1.59 -3.43
CA SER A 26 -4.96 -0.29 -3.22
C SER A 26 -6.46 -0.41 -3.32
N SER A 27 -7.18 0.36 -2.50
CA SER A 27 -8.65 0.35 -2.49
C SER A 27 -9.17 1.77 -2.50
N TRP A 28 -10.24 1.98 -3.25
CA TRP A 28 -10.98 3.23 -3.30
C TRP A 28 -12.42 2.97 -2.89
N VAL A 29 -12.94 3.85 -2.05
CA VAL A 29 -14.36 3.81 -1.68
C VAL A 29 -15.14 4.36 -2.86
N GLY A 30 -16.07 3.58 -3.39
CA GLY A 30 -16.91 3.98 -4.51
C GLY A 30 -18.18 4.65 -4.06
N GLY A 31 -18.78 5.39 -4.95
CA GLY A 31 -20.12 5.92 -4.75
C GLY A 31 -21.18 4.85 -5.05
N TYR A 32 -22.42 5.23 -4.91
CA TYR A 32 -23.55 4.31 -5.10
C TYR A 32 -23.55 3.59 -6.44
N ALA A 33 -23.10 4.27 -7.50
CA ALA A 33 -23.18 3.72 -8.85
C ALA A 33 -22.03 2.77 -9.18
N ASN A 34 -20.86 3.01 -8.60
CA ASN A 34 -19.62 2.32 -9.02
C ASN A 34 -19.12 1.29 -8.03
N GLY A 35 -19.58 1.34 -6.77
CA GLY A 35 -19.03 0.47 -5.73
C GLY A 35 -17.55 0.73 -5.48
N ASP A 36 -16.98 -0.03 -4.56
CA ASP A 36 -15.56 0.09 -4.24
C ASP A 36 -14.73 -0.51 -5.37
N SER A 37 -13.54 0.04 -5.56
CA SER A 37 -12.60 -0.46 -6.56
C SER A 37 -11.25 -0.78 -5.93
N TRP A 38 -10.47 -1.57 -6.63
CA TRP A 38 -9.15 -2.00 -6.15
C TRP A 38 -8.15 -2.04 -7.31
N ARG A 39 -6.88 -2.04 -6.94
CA ARG A 39 -5.81 -2.19 -7.91
C ARG A 39 -4.61 -2.85 -7.25
N LEU A 40 -4.04 -3.83 -7.91
CA LEU A 40 -2.79 -4.46 -7.50
C LEU A 40 -1.70 -3.95 -8.42
N ASN A 41 -0.64 -3.36 -7.86
CA ASN A 41 0.42 -2.84 -8.71
C ASN A 41 1.29 -3.97 -9.30
N SER A 42 2.20 -3.61 -10.20
CA SER A 42 3.04 -4.57 -10.92
C SER A 42 4.17 -5.16 -10.08
N GLY A 43 4.39 -4.62 -8.90
CA GLY A 43 5.49 -4.98 -8.00
C GLY A 43 6.18 -3.72 -7.53
N ILE A 44 6.47 -3.65 -6.22
CA ILE A 44 7.05 -2.46 -5.61
C ILE A 44 8.54 -2.40 -5.93
N THR A 45 8.99 -1.27 -6.45
CA THR A 45 10.41 -1.00 -6.71
C THR A 45 11.00 0.02 -5.76
N GLY A 46 10.16 0.77 -5.07
CA GLY A 46 10.63 1.74 -4.08
C GLY A 46 9.50 2.25 -3.22
N ILE A 47 9.81 2.61 -1.99
CA ILE A 47 8.89 3.25 -1.07
C ILE A 47 9.63 4.41 -0.43
N LYS A 48 9.03 5.59 -0.49
CA LYS A 48 9.62 6.82 0.00
C LYS A 48 8.65 7.50 0.94
N LYS A 49 9.17 7.98 2.08
CA LYS A 49 8.35 8.77 3.01
C LYS A 49 8.08 10.16 2.45
N VAL A 50 6.84 10.61 2.63
CA VAL A 50 6.46 12.01 2.42
C VAL A 50 6.29 12.61 3.81
N GLU A 51 7.14 13.58 4.14
CA GLU A 51 7.20 14.13 5.48
C GLU A 51 6.75 15.58 5.51
N LYS A 52 6.25 16.01 6.67
CA LYS A 52 5.84 17.38 6.91
C LYS A 52 6.39 17.82 8.26
N VAL A 53 6.84 19.07 8.33
CA VAL A 53 7.30 19.67 9.59
C VAL A 53 6.14 20.41 10.22
N LEU A 54 5.80 20.03 11.44
CA LEU A 54 4.76 20.70 12.25
C LEU A 54 5.42 21.56 13.30
N GLN A 55 4.89 22.78 13.47
CA GLN A 55 5.35 23.67 14.55
C GLN A 55 4.57 23.31 15.82
N MET A 56 5.30 22.79 16.80
CA MET A 56 4.73 22.37 18.08
C MET A 56 5.18 23.33 19.19
N THR A 57 4.52 23.24 20.33
CA THR A 57 4.85 24.05 21.51
C THR A 57 6.32 23.89 21.93
N HIS A 58 6.88 22.70 21.74
CA HIS A 58 8.25 22.39 22.14
C HIS A 58 9.24 22.45 20.97
N GLY A 59 8.84 23.03 19.83
CA GLY A 59 9.67 23.15 18.65
C GLY A 59 9.13 22.37 17.45
N PRO A 60 9.85 22.35 16.33
CA PRO A 60 9.38 21.66 15.14
C PRO A 60 9.42 20.15 15.31
N LYS A 61 8.43 19.48 14.72
CA LYS A 61 8.35 18.02 14.71
C LYS A 61 8.12 17.55 13.28
N THR A 62 8.94 16.63 12.81
CA THR A 62 8.77 16.00 11.50
C THR A 62 7.87 14.79 11.63
N VAL A 63 6.81 14.72 10.82
CA VAL A 63 5.89 13.59 10.81
C VAL A 63 5.77 13.05 9.39
N THR A 64 5.59 11.74 9.27
CA THR A 64 5.31 11.09 7.99
C THR A 64 3.80 11.18 7.74
N ILE A 65 3.41 11.78 6.63
CA ILE A 65 1.99 11.96 6.27
C ILE A 65 1.53 10.99 5.21
N ALA A 66 2.46 10.47 4.41
CA ALA A 66 2.16 9.54 3.34
C ALA A 66 3.39 8.74 2.97
N TYR A 67 3.18 7.69 2.18
CA TYR A 67 4.27 7.00 1.50
C TYR A 67 4.03 7.09 0.00
N GLU A 68 5.11 7.27 -0.74
CA GLU A 68 5.09 7.26 -2.20
C GLU A 68 5.64 5.91 -2.63
N VAL A 69 4.80 5.09 -3.25
CA VAL A 69 5.12 3.71 -3.64
C VAL A 69 5.23 3.64 -5.15
N THR A 70 6.39 3.25 -5.64
CA THR A 70 6.65 3.13 -7.07
C THR A 70 6.64 1.66 -7.48
N GLY A 71 6.04 1.36 -8.63
CA GLY A 71 5.98 0.01 -9.17
C GLY A 71 6.83 -0.16 -10.42
N HIS A 72 7.01 -1.41 -10.84
CA HIS A 72 7.78 -1.76 -12.05
C HIS A 72 7.26 -1.09 -13.31
N SER A 73 5.97 -0.85 -13.40
CA SER A 73 5.36 -0.17 -14.55
C SER A 73 5.62 1.34 -14.57
N GLY A 74 6.23 1.89 -13.54
CA GLY A 74 6.45 3.33 -13.40
C GLY A 74 5.29 4.06 -12.74
N SER A 75 4.22 3.37 -12.38
CA SER A 75 3.10 3.99 -11.67
C SER A 75 3.52 4.35 -10.25
N VAL A 76 3.01 5.47 -9.76
CA VAL A 76 3.29 5.98 -8.42
C VAL A 76 1.99 6.06 -7.64
N TYR A 77 2.01 5.51 -6.44
CA TYR A 77 0.86 5.51 -5.52
C TYR A 77 1.24 6.30 -4.28
N THR A 78 0.47 7.33 -3.97
CA THR A 78 0.61 8.07 -2.73
C THR A 78 -0.42 7.56 -1.75
N VAL A 79 0.03 6.89 -0.69
CA VAL A 79 -0.85 6.23 0.28
C VAL A 79 -0.74 6.91 1.64
N PRO A 80 -1.87 7.05 2.37
CA PRO A 80 -1.84 7.74 3.66
C PRO A 80 -1.08 6.94 4.72
N ALA A 81 -0.18 7.60 5.45
CA ALA A 81 0.63 6.97 6.48
C ALA A 81 -0.11 6.94 7.82
N ARG A 82 -1.31 6.38 7.80
CA ARG A 82 -2.17 6.25 8.98
C ARG A 82 -2.58 4.80 9.14
N GLU A 83 -2.50 4.31 10.34
CA GLU A 83 -2.88 2.92 10.63
C GLU A 83 -4.32 2.63 10.24
N ASN A 84 -5.23 3.58 10.49
CA ASN A 84 -6.65 3.38 10.15
C ASN A 84 -6.93 3.41 8.65
N CYS A 85 -5.94 3.77 7.82
CA CYS A 85 -6.05 3.70 6.36
C CYS A 85 -5.33 2.48 5.79
N TYR A 86 -4.61 1.73 6.62
CA TYR A 86 -3.93 0.50 6.22
C TYR A 86 -4.90 -0.66 6.35
N ARG A 87 -5.79 -0.77 5.38
CA ARG A 87 -6.88 -1.76 5.39
C ARG A 87 -7.50 -1.88 4.00
N THR A 88 -8.49 -2.73 3.89
CA THR A 88 -9.35 -2.85 2.71
C THR A 88 -10.77 -2.40 3.08
N THR A 89 -11.64 -2.29 2.08
CA THR A 89 -13.08 -2.21 2.32
C THR A 89 -13.63 -3.63 2.43
N ALA A 90 -14.91 -3.78 2.77
CA ALA A 90 -15.54 -5.10 2.83
C ALA A 90 -15.43 -5.82 1.48
N TYR A 91 -15.72 -5.11 0.39
CA TYR A 91 -15.64 -5.67 -0.95
C TYR A 91 -14.19 -5.98 -1.37
N THR A 92 -13.29 -5.00 -1.26
CA THR A 92 -11.91 -5.20 -1.71
C THR A 92 -11.18 -6.20 -0.83
N GLY A 93 -11.56 -6.32 0.44
CA GLY A 93 -11.04 -7.35 1.33
C GLY A 93 -11.42 -8.75 0.89
N SER A 94 -12.64 -8.92 0.38
CA SER A 94 -13.06 -10.22 -0.16
C SER A 94 -12.30 -10.57 -1.43
N VAL A 95 -11.99 -9.57 -2.25
CA VAL A 95 -11.16 -9.76 -3.46
C VAL A 95 -9.77 -10.22 -3.08
N LEU A 96 -9.14 -9.54 -2.11
CA LEU A 96 -7.80 -9.89 -1.66
C LEU A 96 -7.77 -11.29 -1.03
N ALA A 97 -8.77 -11.61 -0.19
CA ALA A 97 -8.86 -12.93 0.43
C ALA A 97 -8.94 -14.03 -0.63
N ARG A 98 -9.69 -13.79 -1.70
CA ARG A 98 -9.80 -14.75 -2.80
C ARG A 98 -8.50 -14.90 -3.57
N MET A 99 -7.77 -13.81 -3.78
CA MET A 99 -6.44 -13.86 -4.40
C MET A 99 -5.49 -14.73 -3.58
N ILE A 100 -5.47 -14.54 -2.27
CA ILE A 100 -4.62 -15.31 -1.36
C ILE A 100 -4.99 -16.79 -1.41
N GLU A 101 -6.27 -17.09 -1.37
CA GLU A 101 -6.77 -18.46 -1.39
C GLU A 101 -6.41 -19.19 -2.68
N LYS A 102 -6.49 -18.50 -3.82
CA LYS A 102 -6.26 -19.09 -5.14
C LYS A 102 -4.80 -19.03 -5.58
N SER A 103 -3.95 -18.38 -4.83
CA SER A 103 -2.55 -18.22 -5.22
C SER A 103 -1.80 -19.54 -5.15
N GLU A 104 -0.95 -19.77 -6.14
CA GLU A 104 -0.01 -20.89 -6.15
C GLU A 104 1.06 -20.72 -5.08
N TYR A 105 1.42 -19.47 -4.75
CA TYR A 105 2.44 -19.15 -3.76
C TYR A 105 1.81 -18.61 -2.48
N GLU A 106 2.53 -18.73 -1.38
CA GLU A 106 2.09 -18.14 -0.13
C GLU A 106 2.09 -16.62 -0.25
N ILE A 107 1.01 -15.98 0.21
CA ILE A 107 0.86 -14.53 0.23
C ILE A 107 0.61 -14.11 1.68
N GLN A 108 1.39 -13.15 2.15
CA GLN A 108 1.24 -12.59 3.49
C GLN A 108 0.93 -11.10 3.37
N VAL A 109 -0.02 -10.62 4.16
CA VAL A 109 -0.26 -9.19 4.30
C VAL A 109 0.75 -8.66 5.32
N MET A 110 1.55 -7.68 4.93
CA MET A 110 2.56 -7.11 5.80
C MET A 110 1.89 -6.23 6.86
N PRO A 111 2.40 -6.24 8.11
CA PRO A 111 1.85 -5.36 9.15
C PRO A 111 2.16 -3.90 8.88
N PHE A 112 1.29 -3.00 9.38
CA PHE A 112 1.46 -1.57 9.16
C PHE A 112 2.78 -1.01 9.70
N ASP A 113 3.29 -1.55 10.79
CA ASP A 113 4.53 -1.11 11.43
C ASP A 113 5.81 -1.65 10.78
N THR A 114 5.69 -2.24 9.59
CA THR A 114 6.84 -2.66 8.80
C THR A 114 7.72 -1.44 8.48
N ASN A 115 9.04 -1.64 8.51
CA ASN A 115 9.97 -0.62 8.07
C ASN A 115 9.97 -0.59 6.54
N TRP A 116 9.05 0.21 5.98
CA TRP A 116 8.75 0.21 4.55
C TRP A 116 9.95 0.55 3.66
N GLU A 117 10.84 1.40 4.14
CA GLU A 117 11.99 1.80 3.35
C GLU A 117 13.03 0.69 3.20
N ASN A 118 12.95 -0.35 4.04
CA ASN A 118 13.92 -1.44 4.05
C ASN A 118 13.43 -2.73 3.39
N ILE A 119 12.18 -2.81 2.97
CA ILE A 119 11.68 -4.03 2.30
C ILE A 119 12.19 -4.15 0.88
N ILE A 120 12.57 -3.04 0.27
CA ILE A 120 13.10 -2.99 -1.09
C ILE A 120 14.58 -2.61 -1.01
N GLU A 121 15.41 -3.47 -1.52
CA GLU A 121 16.86 -3.24 -1.55
C GLU A 121 17.34 -2.83 -2.94
#